data_399aac7be0346e24ad44069fd9e4f31d
#
_entry.id   399aac7be0346e24ad44069fd9e4f31d
#
_cell.length_a   1.000
_cell.length_b   1.000
_cell.length_c   1.000
_cell.angle_alpha   90.00
_cell.angle_beta   90.00
_cell.angle_gamma   90.00
#
_symmetry.space_group_name_H-M   'P 1'
#
loop_
_entity.id
_entity.type
_entity.pdbx_description
1 polymer ?
#
loop_
_entity_poly.entity_id
_entity_poly.type
_entity_poly.pdbx_seq_one_letter_code
_entity_poly.pdbx_strand_id
1 'polypeptide(L)'
;MSEIKLGIIGGGQLGSMLSEAARKLNIKTIIYCDDPNAPAKNFCDDFIYAEYNNKEKIYEFAKKVDVITYEFENIPFDTLSELNKLKPVSPKPSVNRLIQHRLAEKDFINKLNIRTTRYVLIKSKEELLPLEDFLPGILK
;
A
#
# COMPACT_ATOMS: atom_id res chain seq x y z
N MET A 1 9.58 3.71 -28.94
CA MET A 1 9.22 4.19 -27.60
C MET A 1 9.78 3.18 -26.60
N SER A 2 10.46 3.63 -25.54
CA SER A 2 10.93 2.71 -24.48
C SER A 2 9.70 2.09 -23.79
N GLU A 3 9.75 0.80 -23.56
CA GLU A 3 8.70 0.04 -22.90
C GLU A 3 8.62 0.48 -21.42
N ILE A 4 7.46 0.95 -20.97
CA ILE A 4 7.25 1.42 -19.59
C ILE A 4 7.29 0.23 -18.64
N LYS A 5 8.02 0.39 -17.53
CA LYS A 5 8.15 -0.62 -16.47
C LYS A 5 7.50 -0.13 -15.19
N LEU A 6 6.43 -0.80 -14.78
CA LEU A 6 5.70 -0.52 -13.55
C LEU A 6 6.27 -1.35 -12.40
N GLY A 7 6.74 -0.69 -11.36
CA GLY A 7 7.05 -1.32 -10.09
C GLY A 7 5.81 -1.44 -9.21
N ILE A 8 5.57 -2.61 -8.64
CA ILE A 8 4.47 -2.87 -7.72
C ILE A 8 5.05 -3.37 -6.40
N ILE A 9 4.76 -2.68 -5.29
CA ILE A 9 5.15 -3.11 -3.95
C ILE A 9 3.97 -3.85 -3.31
N GLY A 10 4.22 -5.07 -2.88
CA GLY A 10 3.21 -6.03 -2.47
C GLY A 10 3.00 -7.10 -3.54
N GLY A 11 2.91 -8.34 -3.11
CA GLY A 11 2.85 -9.51 -3.99
C GLY A 11 1.58 -10.34 -3.83
N GLY A 12 0.56 -9.78 -3.19
CA GLY A 12 -0.70 -10.45 -2.93
C GLY A 12 -1.57 -10.65 -4.17
N GLN A 13 -2.82 -10.97 -3.94
CA GLN A 13 -3.80 -11.18 -5.00
C GLN A 13 -4.00 -9.93 -5.86
N LEU A 14 -4.03 -8.75 -5.24
CA LEU A 14 -4.16 -7.49 -5.98
C LEU A 14 -2.93 -7.20 -6.85
N GLY A 15 -1.72 -7.51 -6.36
CA GLY A 15 -0.49 -7.45 -7.15
C GLY A 15 -0.54 -8.33 -8.39
N SER A 16 -1.10 -9.56 -8.27
CA SER A 16 -1.35 -10.45 -9.40
C SER A 16 -2.30 -9.82 -10.43
N MET A 17 -3.43 -9.29 -9.97
CA MET A 17 -4.44 -8.65 -10.83
C MET A 17 -3.90 -7.40 -11.52
N LEU A 18 -3.10 -6.58 -10.83
CA LEU A 18 -2.43 -5.42 -11.41
C LEU A 18 -1.44 -5.84 -12.51
N SER A 19 -0.65 -6.89 -12.27
CA SER A 19 0.31 -7.41 -13.26
C SER A 19 -0.41 -7.94 -14.52
N GLU A 20 -1.52 -8.64 -14.36
CA GLU A 20 -2.33 -9.09 -15.50
C GLU A 20 -2.94 -7.93 -16.29
N ALA A 21 -3.45 -6.90 -15.57
CA ALA A 21 -3.99 -5.70 -16.23
C ALA A 21 -2.92 -4.92 -16.98
N ALA A 22 -1.73 -4.75 -16.38
CA ALA A 22 -0.58 -4.10 -17.01
C ALA A 22 -0.13 -4.81 -18.28
N ARG A 23 -0.10 -6.15 -18.27
CA ARG A 23 0.24 -6.98 -19.44
C ARG A 23 -0.70 -6.73 -20.62
N LYS A 24 -2.01 -6.56 -20.37
CA LYS A 24 -3.00 -6.23 -21.42
C LYS A 24 -2.73 -4.88 -22.07
N LEU A 25 -2.02 -3.98 -21.37
CA LEU A 25 -1.61 -2.67 -21.86
C LEU A 25 -0.17 -2.64 -22.39
N ASN A 26 0.48 -3.79 -22.52
CA ASN A 26 1.89 -3.93 -22.90
C ASN A 26 2.84 -3.18 -21.95
N ILE A 27 2.52 -3.17 -20.66
CA ILE A 27 3.34 -2.60 -19.58
C ILE A 27 4.01 -3.76 -18.85
N LYS A 28 5.32 -3.74 -18.73
CA LYS A 28 6.06 -4.71 -17.92
C LYS A 28 5.93 -4.40 -16.45
N THR A 29 5.83 -5.46 -15.63
CA THR A 29 5.71 -5.33 -14.18
C THR A 29 6.88 -5.97 -13.45
N ILE A 30 7.36 -5.29 -12.43
CA ILE A 30 8.37 -5.79 -11.49
C ILE A 30 7.77 -5.70 -10.09
N ILE A 31 7.68 -6.83 -9.42
CA ILE A 31 7.12 -6.93 -8.06
C ILE A 31 8.24 -6.90 -7.03
N TYR A 32 8.07 -6.11 -5.97
CA TYR A 32 8.88 -6.13 -4.77
C TYR A 32 8.03 -6.61 -3.58
N CYS A 33 8.39 -7.69 -2.93
CA CYS A 33 7.60 -8.29 -1.86
C CYS A 33 8.48 -8.98 -0.83
N ASP A 34 8.04 -9.00 0.44
CA ASP A 34 8.68 -9.68 1.57
C ASP A 34 8.22 -11.13 1.77
N ASP A 35 7.37 -11.64 0.88
CA ASP A 35 6.98 -13.04 0.82
C ASP A 35 7.55 -13.72 -0.44
N PRO A 36 8.45 -14.71 -0.31
CA PRO A 36 9.02 -15.41 -1.46
C PRO A 36 7.99 -16.26 -2.23
N ASN A 37 6.85 -16.58 -1.58
CA ASN A 37 5.76 -17.38 -2.15
C ASN A 37 4.57 -16.55 -2.58
N ALA A 38 4.73 -15.24 -2.64
CA ALA A 38 3.66 -14.32 -3.02
C ALA A 38 3.03 -14.70 -4.38
N PRO A 39 1.69 -14.74 -4.48
CA PRO A 39 1.00 -15.19 -5.69
C PRO A 39 1.34 -14.37 -6.94
N ALA A 40 1.60 -13.07 -6.79
CA ALA A 40 1.95 -12.19 -7.91
C ALA A 40 3.25 -12.56 -8.62
N LYS A 41 4.12 -13.34 -7.99
CA LYS A 41 5.36 -13.85 -8.59
C LYS A 41 5.13 -14.59 -9.91
N ASN A 42 3.99 -15.25 -10.06
CA ASN A 42 3.64 -16.02 -11.26
C ASN A 42 3.05 -15.14 -12.38
N PHE A 43 2.79 -13.87 -12.13
CA PHE A 43 2.09 -12.98 -13.05
C PHE A 43 2.93 -11.79 -13.51
N CYS A 44 4.04 -11.49 -12.83
CA CYS A 44 4.95 -10.38 -13.16
C CYS A 44 6.07 -10.82 -14.12
N ASP A 45 6.76 -9.84 -14.70
CA ASP A 45 7.92 -10.06 -15.57
C ASP A 45 9.22 -10.27 -14.77
N ASP A 46 9.33 -9.64 -13.57
CA ASP A 46 10.46 -9.81 -12.66
C ASP A 46 9.96 -9.71 -11.21
N PHE A 47 10.64 -10.41 -10.28
CA PHE A 47 10.25 -10.49 -8.89
C PHE A 47 11.46 -10.31 -7.98
N ILE A 48 11.39 -9.34 -7.07
CA ILE A 48 12.41 -9.09 -6.06
C ILE A 48 11.85 -9.45 -4.69
N TYR A 49 12.41 -10.51 -4.10
CA TYR A 49 12.13 -10.89 -2.73
C TYR A 49 13.10 -10.19 -1.79
N ALA A 50 12.60 -9.36 -0.90
CA ALA A 50 13.35 -8.79 0.23
C ALA A 50 12.42 -8.09 1.21
N GLU A 51 12.87 -7.95 2.45
CA GLU A 51 12.22 -7.12 3.46
C GLU A 51 12.05 -5.67 3.00
N TYR A 52 10.94 -5.02 3.39
CA TYR A 52 10.63 -3.65 2.97
C TYR A 52 11.60 -2.59 3.49
N ASN A 53 12.46 -2.90 4.44
CA ASN A 53 13.51 -2.02 4.96
C ASN A 53 14.90 -2.27 4.35
N ASN A 54 15.04 -3.21 3.41
CA ASN A 54 16.30 -3.52 2.75
C ASN A 54 16.66 -2.46 1.71
N LYS A 55 17.49 -1.49 2.12
CA LYS A 55 17.85 -0.33 1.28
C LYS A 55 18.52 -0.72 -0.03
N GLU A 56 19.39 -1.72 -0.03
CA GLU A 56 20.09 -2.18 -1.24
C GLU A 56 19.09 -2.69 -2.28
N LYS A 57 18.16 -3.54 -1.85
CA LYS A 57 17.11 -4.10 -2.71
C LYS A 57 16.08 -3.06 -3.16
N ILE A 58 15.79 -2.07 -2.32
CA ILE A 58 14.97 -0.91 -2.69
C ILE A 58 15.63 -0.12 -3.83
N TYR A 59 16.93 0.13 -3.76
CA TYR A 59 17.68 0.79 -4.83
C TYR A 59 17.76 -0.05 -6.10
N GLU A 60 17.97 -1.36 -5.97
CA GLU A 60 17.93 -2.30 -7.11
C GLU A 60 16.58 -2.25 -7.82
N PHE A 61 15.49 -2.33 -7.07
CA PHE A 61 14.13 -2.24 -7.58
C PHE A 61 13.87 -0.92 -8.31
N ALA A 62 14.20 0.21 -7.66
CA ALA A 62 14.00 1.54 -8.25
C ALA A 62 14.75 1.73 -9.58
N LYS A 63 15.92 1.11 -9.76
CA LYS A 63 16.67 1.18 -11.03
C LYS A 63 15.99 0.42 -12.18
N LYS A 64 15.18 -0.58 -11.86
CA LYS A 64 14.53 -1.45 -12.86
C LYS A 64 13.20 -0.91 -13.37
N VAL A 65 12.62 0.10 -12.70
CA VAL A 65 11.26 0.60 -12.97
C VAL A 65 11.23 2.09 -13.34
N ASP A 66 10.16 2.53 -13.96
CA ASP A 66 9.96 3.93 -14.33
C ASP A 66 9.00 4.64 -13.37
N VAL A 67 7.99 3.93 -12.87
CA VAL A 67 6.98 4.42 -11.94
C VAL A 67 6.64 3.30 -10.95
N ILE A 68 6.26 3.67 -9.74
CA ILE A 68 5.98 2.72 -8.65
C ILE A 68 4.55 2.92 -8.15
N THR A 69 3.86 1.82 -7.94
CA THR A 69 2.62 1.75 -7.16
C THR A 69 2.75 0.71 -6.04
N TYR A 70 1.77 0.65 -5.17
CA TYR A 70 1.70 -0.36 -4.12
C TYR A 70 0.25 -0.80 -3.91
N GLU A 71 0.05 -2.04 -3.51
CA GLU A 71 -1.27 -2.62 -3.24
C GLU A 71 -1.47 -2.99 -1.77
N PHE A 72 -0.38 -2.96 -0.99
CA PHE A 72 -0.37 -3.34 0.41
C PHE A 72 -0.23 -2.09 1.30
N GLU A 73 -1.22 -1.83 2.15
CA GLU A 73 -1.24 -0.61 2.98
C GLU A 73 -0.17 -0.58 4.08
N ASN A 74 0.31 -1.74 4.53
CA ASN A 74 1.28 -1.81 5.62
C ASN A 74 2.75 -1.67 5.19
N ILE A 75 3.01 -1.14 3.99
CA ILE A 75 4.37 -0.79 3.58
C ILE A 75 4.89 0.35 4.48
N PRO A 76 6.09 0.24 5.08
CA PRO A 76 6.65 1.30 5.90
C PRO A 76 6.72 2.63 5.15
N PHE A 77 6.28 3.71 5.80
CA PHE A 77 6.29 5.05 5.21
C PHE A 77 7.69 5.46 4.72
N ASP A 78 8.73 5.14 5.49
CA ASP A 78 10.11 5.48 5.13
C ASP A 78 10.55 4.81 3.84
N THR A 79 10.14 3.55 3.61
CA THR A 79 10.39 2.82 2.38
C THR A 79 9.77 3.51 1.17
N LEU A 80 8.49 3.86 1.24
CA LEU A 80 7.82 4.59 0.17
C LEU A 80 8.42 5.99 -0.04
N SER A 81 8.82 6.66 1.03
CA SER A 81 9.46 7.97 0.96
C SER A 81 10.83 7.92 0.28
N GLU A 82 11.65 6.92 0.58
CA GLU A 82 12.93 6.71 -0.10
C GLU A 82 12.72 6.40 -1.59
N LEU A 83 11.80 5.50 -1.90
CA LEU A 83 11.46 5.20 -3.29
C LEU A 83 10.97 6.43 -4.06
N ASN A 84 10.15 7.28 -3.43
CA ASN A 84 9.63 8.49 -4.06
C ASN A 84 10.69 9.57 -4.35
N LYS A 85 11.87 9.48 -3.73
CA LYS A 85 13.03 10.31 -4.09
C LYS A 85 13.73 9.82 -5.36
N LEU A 86 13.58 8.54 -5.69
CA LEU A 86 14.25 7.88 -6.80
C LEU A 86 13.36 7.78 -8.04
N LYS A 87 12.08 7.47 -7.85
CA LYS A 87 11.07 7.27 -8.90
C LYS A 87 9.72 7.77 -8.44
N PRO A 88 8.85 8.24 -9.33
CA PRO A 88 7.49 8.61 -8.98
C PRO A 88 6.75 7.45 -8.30
N VAL A 89 6.20 7.69 -7.12
CA VAL A 89 5.35 6.74 -6.37
C VAL A 89 3.91 7.26 -6.37
N SER A 90 2.98 6.45 -6.81
CA SER A 90 1.55 6.77 -6.85
C SER A 90 0.70 5.62 -6.29
N PRO A 91 -0.17 5.89 -5.30
CA PRO A 91 -0.39 7.15 -4.59
C PRO A 91 0.85 7.65 -3.83
N LYS A 92 0.90 8.96 -3.52
CA LYS A 92 2.03 9.53 -2.76
C LYS A 92 2.19 8.86 -1.39
N PRO A 93 3.42 8.73 -0.86
CA PRO A 93 3.67 8.11 0.46
C PRO A 93 2.85 8.73 1.61
N SER A 94 2.56 10.04 1.54
CA SER A 94 1.71 10.73 2.52
C SER A 94 0.27 10.19 2.56
N VAL A 95 -0.25 9.70 1.44
CA VAL A 95 -1.58 9.07 1.39
C VAL A 95 -1.54 7.76 2.17
N ASN A 96 -0.52 6.92 1.92
CA ASN A 96 -0.36 5.65 2.65
C ASN A 96 -0.25 5.87 4.16
N ARG A 97 0.58 6.82 4.58
CA ARG A 97 0.73 7.18 6.00
C ARG A 97 -0.60 7.58 6.66
N LEU A 98 -1.44 8.30 5.92
CA LEU A 98 -2.74 8.72 6.42
C LEU A 98 -3.69 7.53 6.63
N ILE A 99 -3.78 6.63 5.64
CA ILE A 99 -4.73 5.50 5.68
C ILE A 99 -4.28 4.37 6.62
N GLN A 100 -3.00 4.29 6.98
CA GLN A 100 -2.50 3.32 7.95
C GLN A 100 -3.08 3.54 9.36
N HIS A 101 -3.55 4.74 9.67
CA HIS A 101 -4.13 5.06 10.98
C HIS A 101 -5.62 5.35 10.83
N ARG A 102 -6.47 4.40 11.22
CA ARG A 102 -7.94 4.46 11.01
C ARG A 102 -8.61 5.72 11.54
N LEU A 103 -8.20 6.22 12.70
CA LEU A 103 -8.73 7.47 13.22
C LEU A 103 -8.37 8.66 12.32
N ALA A 104 -7.08 8.77 11.94
CA ALA A 104 -6.62 9.84 11.07
C ALA A 104 -7.30 9.81 9.69
N GLU A 105 -7.49 8.62 9.13
CA GLU A 105 -8.25 8.41 7.88
C GLU A 105 -9.68 8.93 8.00
N LYS A 106 -10.40 8.51 9.05
CA LYS A 106 -11.78 8.93 9.31
C LYS A 106 -11.91 10.43 9.53
N ASP A 107 -11.01 11.00 10.35
CA ASP A 107 -10.96 12.43 10.62
C ASP A 107 -10.70 13.24 9.35
N PHE A 108 -9.78 12.76 8.51
CA PHE A 108 -9.48 13.40 7.22
C PHE A 108 -10.69 13.41 6.30
N ILE A 109 -11.37 12.27 6.14
CA ILE A 109 -12.56 12.15 5.28
C ILE A 109 -13.68 13.06 5.78
N ASN A 110 -13.93 13.10 7.09
CA ASN A 110 -14.96 13.97 7.66
C ASN A 110 -14.63 15.46 7.54
N LYS A 111 -13.35 15.86 7.63
CA LYS A 111 -12.93 17.24 7.36
C LYS A 111 -13.22 17.70 5.93
N LEU A 112 -13.34 16.76 5.00
CA LEU A 112 -13.76 17.03 3.62
C LEU A 112 -15.29 17.04 3.43
N ASN A 113 -16.06 17.01 4.53
CA ASN A 113 -17.52 16.91 4.53
C ASN A 113 -18.06 15.63 3.86
N ILE A 114 -17.25 14.58 3.81
CA ILE A 114 -17.65 13.26 3.32
C ILE A 114 -18.09 12.43 4.53
N ARG A 115 -19.34 11.94 4.50
CA ARG A 115 -19.90 11.15 5.60
C ARG A 115 -19.23 9.78 5.68
N THR A 116 -18.88 9.37 6.90
CA THR A 116 -18.45 8.01 7.23
C THR A 116 -19.40 7.39 8.23
N THR A 117 -19.27 6.08 8.49
CA THR A 117 -19.91 5.47 9.66
C THR A 117 -19.43 6.17 10.93
N ARG A 118 -20.30 6.27 11.94
CA ARG A 118 -19.93 6.77 13.27
C ARG A 118 -18.71 6.00 13.79
N TYR A 119 -17.83 6.67 14.48
CA TYR A 119 -16.64 6.08 15.08
C TYR A 119 -16.26 6.83 16.35
N VAL A 120 -15.54 6.13 17.20
CA VAL A 120 -15.01 6.68 18.45
C VAL A 120 -13.66 6.02 18.73
N LEU A 121 -12.71 6.81 19.22
CA LEU A 121 -11.43 6.28 19.68
C LEU A 121 -11.62 5.71 21.09
N ILE A 122 -11.20 4.46 21.28
CA ILE A 122 -11.22 3.75 22.55
C ILE A 122 -9.77 3.41 22.91
N LYS A 123 -9.35 3.80 24.10
CA LYS A 123 -7.99 3.58 24.62
C LYS A 123 -7.93 2.53 25.71
N SER A 124 -9.06 2.23 26.36
CA SER A 124 -9.16 1.25 27.44
C SER A 124 -10.52 0.53 27.41
N LYS A 125 -10.62 -0.58 28.15
CA LYS A 125 -11.88 -1.34 28.29
C LYS A 125 -12.98 -0.53 28.99
N GLU A 126 -12.59 0.30 29.93
CA GLU A 126 -13.50 1.13 30.72
C GLU A 126 -14.25 2.15 29.85
N GLU A 127 -13.60 2.60 28.77
CA GLU A 127 -14.21 3.51 27.80
C GLU A 127 -15.27 2.85 26.91
N LEU A 128 -15.38 1.53 26.92
CA LEU A 128 -16.43 0.80 26.19
C LEU A 128 -17.78 0.88 26.91
N LEU A 129 -17.79 0.90 28.24
CA LEU A 129 -19.02 0.81 29.05
C LEU A 129 -20.07 1.88 28.71
N PRO A 130 -19.71 3.16 28.50
CA PRO A 130 -20.69 4.20 28.17
C PRO A 130 -21.11 4.23 26.70
N LEU A 131 -20.65 3.29 25.86
CA LEU A 131 -20.86 3.31 24.41
C LEU A 131 -21.99 2.40 23.92
N GLU A 132 -23.01 2.15 24.76
CA GLU A 132 -24.17 1.33 24.37
C GLU A 132 -24.84 1.82 23.08
N ASP A 133 -24.93 3.12 22.87
CA ASP A 133 -25.48 3.74 21.64
C ASP A 133 -24.65 3.48 20.37
N PHE A 134 -23.45 2.92 20.49
CA PHE A 134 -22.62 2.51 19.36
C PHE A 134 -22.83 1.04 18.98
N LEU A 135 -23.64 0.31 19.73
CA LEU A 135 -23.92 -1.11 19.44
C LEU A 135 -25.10 -1.27 18.47
N PRO A 136 -25.03 -2.25 17.54
CA PRO A 136 -23.87 -3.11 17.27
C PRO A 136 -22.72 -2.36 16.57
N GLY A 137 -21.48 -2.70 16.89
CA GLY A 137 -20.27 -2.07 16.38
C GLY A 137 -19.14 -3.05 16.07
N ILE A 138 -18.11 -2.57 15.38
CA ILE A 138 -16.89 -3.33 15.08
C ILE A 138 -15.72 -2.65 15.78
N LEU A 139 -15.05 -3.40 16.66
CA LEU A 139 -13.79 -2.99 17.26
C LEU A 139 -12.64 -3.36 16.30
N LYS A 140 -11.76 -2.40 16.00
CA LYS A 140 -10.60 -2.59 15.13
C LYS A 140 -9.34 -2.06 15.79
#